data_2ccb79a11553807b75fbdb15b9b782a0
#
_entry.id   2ccb79a11553807b75fbdb15b9b782a0
#
_cell.length_a   1.000
_cell.length_b   1.000
_cell.length_c   1.000
_cell.angle_alpha   90.00
_cell.angle_beta   90.00
_cell.angle_gamma   90.00
#
_symmetry.space_group_name_H-M   'P 1'
#
loop_
_entity.id
_entity.type
_entity.pdbx_description
1 polymer ?
#
loop_
_entity_poly.entity_id
_entity_poly.type
_entity_poly.pdbx_seq_one_letter_code
_entity_poly.pdbx_strand_id
1 'polypeptide(L)'
;MIKNKNTQDRKVTGLYIMDKEKYFKNKNRIVIKIGSSSLIHEETGGLDYDKLEKLVRIICDLKNQGKEVVLVSSGAIGVGVKALGLLRKPKTVSLKQACAAVGQGQLMMIYQKLFFEYHKTAAQVLLTFDVVSSDERRHNAINTFNELLQLDVVPVVNENDTVGIDELDDSVTFGDNDTLSAIVASMIHADLLIILTDIDGLYTDDPHTHADAKLIHVVEEIDDNIKSMAKGAMSSYGTGGMSTKIAAARIATNSNTDMAIVSGADLNNINRLLHGEDIGTLFMSHKEKDFNVEKFILSKEYLE
;
A
#
# COMPACT_ATOMS: atom_id res chain seq x y z
N MET A 1 -9.87 31.59 -37.95
CA MET A 1 -10.56 31.21 -36.69
C MET A 1 -10.19 29.76 -36.37
N ILE A 2 -9.08 29.55 -35.68
CA ILE A 2 -8.68 28.26 -35.10
C ILE A 2 -8.59 28.53 -33.59
N LYS A 3 -9.61 28.12 -32.84
CA LYS A 3 -9.60 28.19 -31.37
C LYS A 3 -10.06 26.85 -30.82
N ASN A 4 -9.24 26.34 -29.88
CA ASN A 4 -9.54 25.38 -28.82
C ASN A 4 -9.84 23.92 -29.19
N LYS A 5 -8.78 23.22 -29.52
CA LYS A 5 -8.59 21.80 -29.18
C LYS A 5 -7.20 21.72 -28.58
N ASN A 6 -7.01 21.75 -27.30
CA ASN A 6 -5.73 21.39 -26.62
C ASN A 6 -5.69 21.84 -25.14
N THR A 7 -6.82 21.82 -24.43
CA THR A 7 -6.78 22.13 -23.00
C THR A 7 -6.81 20.84 -22.16
N GLN A 8 -7.33 19.74 -22.73
CA GLN A 8 -7.29 18.43 -22.05
C GLN A 8 -5.94 17.71 -22.21
N ASP A 9 -5.27 17.89 -23.37
CA ASP A 9 -3.94 17.27 -23.61
C ASP A 9 -2.80 17.95 -22.82
N ARG A 10 -2.98 19.18 -22.33
CA ARG A 10 -1.93 19.90 -21.60
C ARG A 10 -1.82 19.56 -20.12
N LYS A 11 -2.87 19.00 -19.49
CA LYS A 11 -2.82 18.53 -18.09
C LYS A 11 -2.15 17.17 -17.91
N VAL A 12 -2.08 16.38 -18.98
CA VAL A 12 -1.38 15.07 -19.00
C VAL A 12 0.12 15.23 -19.27
N THR A 13 0.58 16.41 -19.69
CA THR A 13 1.92 16.63 -20.25
C THR A 13 2.97 17.16 -19.27
N GLY A 14 2.62 17.52 -18.04
CA GLY A 14 3.56 18.12 -17.08
C GLY A 14 4.76 17.22 -16.73
N LEU A 15 4.55 15.92 -16.58
CA LEU A 15 5.61 14.96 -16.19
C LEU A 15 6.38 14.36 -17.39
N TYR A 16 5.92 14.52 -18.62
CA TYR A 16 6.67 14.10 -19.81
C TYR A 16 7.97 14.88 -20.02
N ILE A 17 8.13 16.02 -19.33
CA ILE A 17 9.33 16.88 -19.41
C ILE A 17 10.24 16.67 -18.18
N MET A 18 9.77 16.00 -17.12
CA MET A 18 10.58 15.73 -15.94
C MET A 18 11.44 14.48 -16.13
N ASP A 19 12.70 14.59 -15.76
CA ASP A 19 13.61 13.47 -15.54
C ASP A 19 13.06 12.61 -14.38
N LYS A 20 12.25 11.60 -14.71
CA LYS A 20 11.58 10.73 -13.74
C LYS A 20 12.57 9.99 -12.86
N GLU A 21 13.71 9.59 -13.40
CA GLU A 21 14.76 8.94 -12.61
C GLU A 21 15.26 9.90 -11.51
N LYS A 22 15.53 11.15 -11.87
CA LYS A 22 15.93 12.18 -10.90
C LYS A 22 14.84 12.48 -9.88
N TYR A 23 13.57 12.44 -10.31
CA TYR A 23 12.42 12.62 -9.42
C TYR A 23 12.37 11.55 -8.35
N PHE A 24 12.41 10.27 -8.73
CA PHE A 24 12.38 9.17 -7.78
C PHE A 24 13.67 9.02 -6.97
N LYS A 25 14.81 9.42 -7.51
CA LYS A 25 16.09 9.41 -6.78
C LYS A 25 16.04 10.25 -5.50
N ASN A 26 15.25 11.32 -5.50
CA ASN A 26 15.07 12.21 -4.35
C ASN A 26 14.09 11.68 -3.29
N LYS A 27 13.38 10.57 -3.55
CA LYS A 27 12.49 9.93 -2.59
C LYS A 27 13.31 9.07 -1.64
N ASN A 28 13.45 9.47 -0.39
CA ASN A 28 14.32 8.84 0.60
C ASN A 28 13.56 7.90 1.53
N ARG A 29 12.39 8.31 2.02
CA ARG A 29 11.54 7.51 2.90
C ARG A 29 10.41 6.90 2.09
N ILE A 30 10.40 5.57 1.99
CA ILE A 30 9.50 4.82 1.10
C ILE A 30 8.69 3.82 1.94
N VAL A 31 7.37 3.83 1.78
CA VAL A 31 6.49 2.79 2.27
C VAL A 31 6.14 1.86 1.12
N ILE A 32 6.34 0.55 1.30
CA ILE A 32 5.97 -0.48 0.33
C ILE A 32 4.85 -1.31 0.93
N LYS A 33 3.72 -1.40 0.24
CA LYS A 33 2.61 -2.26 0.65
C LYS A 33 2.53 -3.46 -0.28
N ILE A 34 2.40 -4.66 0.30
CA ILE A 34 2.16 -5.89 -0.43
C ILE A 34 0.89 -6.60 0.05
N GLY A 35 0.04 -6.98 -0.89
CA GLY A 35 -1.21 -7.69 -0.63
C GLY A 35 -1.01 -9.19 -0.44
N SER A 36 -2.00 -9.85 0.19
CA SER A 36 -1.98 -11.30 0.39
C SER A 36 -1.98 -12.09 -0.92
N SER A 37 -2.66 -11.61 -1.96
CA SER A 37 -2.67 -12.25 -3.30
C SER A 37 -1.29 -12.30 -3.94
N SER A 38 -0.42 -11.34 -3.61
CA SER A 38 0.97 -11.33 -4.11
C SER A 38 1.91 -12.23 -3.31
N LEU A 39 1.54 -12.62 -2.07
CA LEU A 39 2.40 -13.39 -1.16
C LEU A 39 2.04 -14.88 -1.06
N ILE A 40 0.89 -15.28 -1.57
CA ILE A 40 0.33 -16.63 -1.37
C ILE A 40 0.03 -17.24 -2.73
N HIS A 41 0.43 -18.49 -2.93
CA HIS A 41 0.00 -19.27 -4.07
C HIS A 41 -1.51 -19.54 -4.00
N GLU A 42 -2.25 -19.09 -4.99
CA GLU A 42 -3.73 -19.15 -5.00
C GLU A 42 -4.23 -20.60 -4.89
N GLU A 43 -3.59 -21.53 -5.60
CA GLU A 43 -4.02 -22.94 -5.67
C GLU A 43 -3.83 -23.68 -4.35
N THR A 44 -2.74 -23.39 -3.61
CA THR A 44 -2.35 -24.18 -2.42
C THR A 44 -2.54 -23.45 -1.11
N GLY A 45 -2.72 -22.13 -1.16
CA GLY A 45 -2.73 -21.26 0.02
C GLY A 45 -1.39 -21.19 0.75
N GLY A 46 -0.32 -21.73 0.17
CA GLY A 46 1.03 -21.65 0.71
C GLY A 46 1.70 -20.32 0.39
N LEU A 47 2.69 -19.93 1.22
CA LEU A 47 3.49 -18.75 0.94
C LEU A 47 4.34 -18.93 -0.33
N ASP A 48 4.41 -17.88 -1.14
CA ASP A 48 5.32 -17.77 -2.27
C ASP A 48 6.68 -17.28 -1.77
N TYR A 49 7.55 -18.22 -1.44
CA TYR A 49 8.88 -17.92 -0.90
C TYR A 49 9.78 -17.20 -1.91
N ASP A 50 9.63 -17.46 -3.21
CA ASP A 50 10.39 -16.77 -4.24
C ASP A 50 10.06 -15.26 -4.26
N LYS A 51 8.77 -14.92 -4.20
CA LYS A 51 8.34 -13.54 -4.09
C LYS A 51 8.75 -12.89 -2.77
N LEU A 52 8.64 -13.60 -1.65
CA LEU A 52 9.07 -13.08 -0.35
C LEU A 52 10.56 -12.76 -0.32
N GLU A 53 11.40 -13.69 -0.82
CA GLU A 53 12.85 -13.49 -0.89
C GLU A 53 13.21 -12.35 -1.83
N LYS A 54 12.58 -12.28 -3.01
CA LYS A 54 12.79 -11.19 -3.98
C LYS A 54 12.41 -9.82 -3.40
N LEU A 55 11.27 -9.74 -2.67
CA LEU A 55 10.85 -8.52 -2.00
C LEU A 55 11.87 -8.06 -0.95
N VAL A 56 12.27 -8.96 -0.08
CA VAL A 56 13.25 -8.68 0.99
C VAL A 56 14.58 -8.23 0.38
N ARG A 57 15.07 -8.89 -0.66
CA ARG A 57 16.29 -8.51 -1.35
C ARG A 57 16.21 -7.10 -1.94
N ILE A 58 15.09 -6.75 -2.59
CA ILE A 58 14.86 -5.39 -3.13
C ILE A 58 14.88 -4.37 -1.99
N ILE A 59 14.19 -4.63 -0.88
CA ILE A 59 14.17 -3.73 0.28
C ILE A 59 15.58 -3.56 0.86
N CYS A 60 16.33 -4.64 1.01
CA CYS A 60 17.71 -4.60 1.51
C CYS A 60 18.64 -3.79 0.59
N ASP A 61 18.46 -3.90 -0.74
CA ASP A 61 19.22 -3.13 -1.71
C ASP A 61 18.87 -1.63 -1.63
N LEU A 62 17.59 -1.28 -1.51
CA LEU A 62 17.18 0.11 -1.28
C LEU A 62 17.77 0.69 0.01
N LYS A 63 17.79 -0.10 1.09
CA LYS A 63 18.44 0.30 2.34
C LYS A 63 19.95 0.53 2.17
N ASN A 64 20.63 -0.32 1.40
CA ASN A 64 22.06 -0.16 1.08
C ASN A 64 22.33 1.08 0.21
N GLN A 65 21.33 1.56 -0.54
CA GLN A 65 21.36 2.84 -1.25
C GLN A 65 21.07 4.04 -0.34
N GLY A 66 20.89 3.85 0.97
CA GLY A 66 20.61 4.89 1.95
C GLY A 66 19.13 5.29 2.05
N LYS A 67 18.22 4.49 1.49
CA LYS A 67 16.78 4.73 1.63
C LYS A 67 16.26 4.21 2.97
N GLU A 68 15.28 4.89 3.54
CA GLU A 68 14.48 4.41 4.65
C GLU A 68 13.26 3.67 4.10
N VAL A 69 13.07 2.41 4.49
CA VAL A 69 11.97 1.59 3.94
C VAL A 69 11.12 1.02 5.06
N VAL A 70 9.81 1.19 4.94
CA VAL A 70 8.78 0.54 5.79
C VAL A 70 7.98 -0.41 4.91
N LEU A 71 7.80 -1.65 5.36
CA LEU A 71 6.99 -2.66 4.67
C LEU A 71 5.64 -2.82 5.36
N VAL A 72 4.54 -2.60 4.64
CA VAL A 72 3.19 -2.95 5.10
C VAL A 72 2.78 -4.26 4.43
N SER A 73 2.64 -5.32 5.22
CA SER A 73 2.44 -6.68 4.71
C SER A 73 1.11 -7.25 5.15
N SER A 74 0.33 -7.69 4.18
CA SER A 74 -0.86 -8.51 4.41
C SER A 74 -0.50 -10.01 4.53
N GLY A 75 -1.52 -10.86 4.68
CA GLY A 75 -1.36 -12.32 4.55
C GLY A 75 -1.37 -13.10 5.85
N ALA A 76 -1.36 -12.44 7.01
CA ALA A 76 -1.35 -13.10 8.32
C ALA A 76 -2.47 -14.14 8.48
N ILE A 77 -3.72 -13.78 8.20
CA ILE A 77 -4.87 -14.70 8.30
C ILE A 77 -4.68 -15.91 7.36
N GLY A 78 -4.25 -15.69 6.11
CA GLY A 78 -4.02 -16.77 5.14
C GLY A 78 -2.95 -17.76 5.61
N VAL A 79 -1.84 -17.24 6.12
CA VAL A 79 -0.76 -18.06 6.71
C VAL A 79 -1.27 -18.87 7.90
N GLY A 80 -2.06 -18.25 8.77
CA GLY A 80 -2.66 -18.92 9.92
C GLY A 80 -3.66 -20.01 9.54
N VAL A 81 -4.49 -19.78 8.54
CA VAL A 81 -5.41 -20.80 7.97
C VAL A 81 -4.62 -22.04 7.55
N LYS A 82 -3.52 -21.85 6.83
CA LYS A 82 -2.65 -22.94 6.38
C LYS A 82 -1.94 -23.63 7.54
N ALA A 83 -1.41 -22.85 8.47
CA ALA A 83 -0.69 -23.39 9.64
C ALA A 83 -1.58 -24.24 10.56
N LEU A 84 -2.84 -23.84 10.70
CA LEU A 84 -3.84 -24.56 11.49
C LEU A 84 -4.50 -25.73 10.73
N GLY A 85 -4.12 -25.97 9.47
CA GLY A 85 -4.69 -27.04 8.64
C GLY A 85 -6.17 -26.85 8.30
N LEU A 86 -6.65 -25.59 8.29
CA LEU A 86 -8.06 -25.30 7.98
C LEU A 86 -8.30 -25.43 6.47
N LEU A 87 -9.36 -26.14 6.10
CA LEU A 87 -9.73 -26.40 4.69
C LEU A 87 -10.43 -25.19 4.03
N ARG A 88 -10.92 -24.24 4.82
CA ARG A 88 -11.69 -23.08 4.33
C ARG A 88 -11.30 -21.82 5.09
N LYS A 89 -11.50 -20.67 4.46
CA LYS A 89 -11.34 -19.37 5.13
C LYS A 89 -12.30 -19.28 6.33
N PRO A 90 -11.83 -18.73 7.47
CA PRO A 90 -12.63 -18.56 8.68
C PRO A 90 -13.82 -17.65 8.41
N LYS A 91 -14.99 -18.02 8.92
CA LYS A 91 -16.24 -17.23 8.78
C LYS A 91 -16.54 -16.39 10.02
N THR A 92 -16.06 -16.82 11.20
CA THR A 92 -16.29 -16.09 12.46
C THR A 92 -15.12 -15.16 12.76
N VAL A 93 -15.41 -14.03 13.38
CA VAL A 93 -14.40 -13.05 13.83
C VAL A 93 -13.35 -13.73 14.71
N SER A 94 -13.77 -14.47 15.72
CA SER A 94 -12.86 -15.15 16.65
C SER A 94 -11.92 -16.13 15.96
N LEU A 95 -12.37 -16.83 14.91
CA LEU A 95 -11.52 -17.73 14.16
C LEU A 95 -10.57 -16.98 13.21
N LYS A 96 -11.01 -15.85 12.63
CA LYS A 96 -10.13 -14.94 11.87
C LYS A 96 -9.01 -14.42 12.79
N GLN A 97 -9.36 -13.92 13.99
CA GLN A 97 -8.41 -13.42 14.98
C GLN A 97 -7.40 -14.52 15.41
N ALA A 98 -7.87 -15.74 15.68
CA ALA A 98 -6.99 -16.87 15.99
C ALA A 98 -6.05 -17.21 14.83
N CYS A 99 -6.54 -17.21 13.59
CA CYS A 99 -5.70 -17.39 12.41
C CYS A 99 -4.67 -16.25 12.28
N ALA A 100 -5.08 -14.99 12.49
CA ALA A 100 -4.18 -13.84 12.46
C ALA A 100 -3.07 -13.96 13.50
N ALA A 101 -3.40 -14.37 14.74
CA ALA A 101 -2.42 -14.56 15.81
C ALA A 101 -1.34 -15.59 15.43
N VAL A 102 -1.74 -16.75 14.92
CA VAL A 102 -0.81 -17.79 14.50
C VAL A 102 -0.02 -17.36 13.24
N GLY A 103 -0.72 -16.83 12.26
CA GLY A 103 -0.12 -16.51 10.97
C GLY A 103 0.81 -15.30 11.01
N GLN A 104 0.49 -14.28 11.82
CA GLN A 104 1.36 -13.11 11.98
C GLN A 104 2.69 -13.51 12.60
N GLY A 105 2.69 -14.38 13.61
CA GLY A 105 3.93 -14.90 14.20
C GLY A 105 4.78 -15.66 13.21
N GLN A 106 4.18 -16.54 12.39
CA GLN A 106 4.89 -17.28 11.36
C GLN A 106 5.42 -16.38 10.24
N LEU A 107 4.59 -15.45 9.75
CA LEU A 107 4.98 -14.51 8.69
C LEU A 107 6.16 -13.64 9.16
N MET A 108 6.11 -13.16 10.41
CA MET A 108 7.20 -12.34 10.96
C MET A 108 8.49 -13.14 11.14
N MET A 109 8.40 -14.39 11.57
CA MET A 109 9.57 -15.27 11.66
C MET A 109 10.24 -15.48 10.29
N ILE A 110 9.44 -15.60 9.22
CA ILE A 110 9.96 -15.75 7.86
C ILE A 110 10.64 -14.45 7.41
N TYR A 111 10.00 -13.28 7.61
CA TYR A 111 10.63 -11.99 7.29
C TYR A 111 11.94 -11.80 8.04
N GLN A 112 11.97 -12.04 9.36
CA GLN A 112 13.19 -11.91 10.17
C GLN A 112 14.30 -12.81 9.64
N LYS A 113 14.00 -14.06 9.28
CA LYS A 113 14.96 -14.99 8.69
C LYS A 113 15.51 -14.45 7.36
N LEU A 114 14.64 -14.01 6.46
CA LEU A 114 15.04 -13.51 5.15
C LEU A 114 15.86 -12.21 5.25
N PHE A 115 15.47 -11.27 6.10
CA PHE A 115 16.24 -10.04 6.34
C PHE A 115 17.60 -10.32 6.96
N PHE A 116 17.69 -11.33 7.86
CA PHE A 116 18.92 -11.72 8.50
C PHE A 116 19.97 -12.24 7.49
N GLU A 117 19.54 -12.95 6.43
CA GLU A 117 20.44 -13.42 5.34
C GLU A 117 21.14 -12.25 4.63
N TYR A 118 20.54 -11.04 4.65
CA TYR A 118 21.10 -9.81 4.08
C TYR A 118 21.70 -8.87 5.16
N HIS A 119 21.93 -9.37 6.39
CA HIS A 119 22.45 -8.60 7.52
C HIS A 119 21.59 -7.36 7.86
N LYS A 120 20.27 -7.47 7.70
CA LYS A 120 19.30 -6.46 8.08
C LYS A 120 18.40 -6.99 9.19
N THR A 121 17.96 -6.07 10.05
CA THR A 121 17.02 -6.37 11.13
C THR A 121 15.61 -5.92 10.72
N ALA A 122 14.62 -6.77 10.94
CA ALA A 122 13.21 -6.42 10.78
C ALA A 122 12.52 -6.38 12.14
N ALA A 123 11.68 -5.37 12.36
CA ALA A 123 10.86 -5.22 13.56
C ALA A 123 9.38 -5.28 13.22
N GLN A 124 8.59 -6.01 14.03
CA GLN A 124 7.14 -6.03 13.91
C GLN A 124 6.53 -4.77 14.52
N VAL A 125 5.63 -4.13 13.76
CA VAL A 125 4.79 -3.03 14.26
C VAL A 125 3.33 -3.37 13.95
N LEU A 126 2.53 -3.63 14.97
CA LEU A 126 1.09 -3.89 14.82
C LEU A 126 0.30 -2.68 15.28
N LEU A 127 -0.57 -2.19 14.42
CA LEU A 127 -1.39 -1.00 14.68
C LEU A 127 -2.86 -1.37 14.75
N THR A 128 -3.59 -0.62 15.58
CA THR A 128 -5.05 -0.58 15.60
C THR A 128 -5.52 0.81 15.21
N PHE A 129 -6.76 0.95 14.77
CA PHE A 129 -7.29 2.22 14.26
C PHE A 129 -7.19 3.38 15.27
N ASP A 130 -7.17 3.10 16.54
CA ASP A 130 -7.03 4.09 17.61
C ASP A 130 -5.69 4.89 17.57
N VAL A 131 -4.70 4.43 16.81
CA VAL A 131 -3.50 5.23 16.49
C VAL A 131 -3.84 6.49 15.68
N VAL A 132 -4.94 6.49 14.93
CA VAL A 132 -5.41 7.64 14.15
C VAL A 132 -6.21 8.61 15.01
N SER A 133 -7.06 8.09 15.89
CA SER A 133 -7.98 8.88 16.72
C SER A 133 -7.37 9.40 18.04
N SER A 134 -6.23 8.86 18.47
CA SER A 134 -5.53 9.28 19.70
C SER A 134 -4.21 9.95 19.38
N ASP A 135 -4.07 11.23 19.70
CA ASP A 135 -2.82 12.00 19.53
C ASP A 135 -1.64 11.35 20.27
N GLU A 136 -1.87 10.85 21.49
CA GLU A 136 -0.85 10.20 22.28
C GLU A 136 -0.34 8.90 21.62
N ARG A 137 -1.26 8.05 21.18
CA ARG A 137 -0.90 6.79 20.51
C ARG A 137 -0.23 7.02 19.18
N ARG A 138 -0.71 8.00 18.41
CA ARG A 138 -0.09 8.42 17.16
C ARG A 138 1.33 8.92 17.39
N HIS A 139 1.54 9.77 18.37
CA HIS A 139 2.87 10.27 18.73
C HIS A 139 3.82 9.13 19.12
N ASN A 140 3.38 8.19 19.95
CA ASN A 140 4.18 7.04 20.35
C ASN A 140 4.53 6.14 19.15
N ALA A 141 3.58 5.91 18.24
CA ALA A 141 3.84 5.15 17.01
C ALA A 141 4.87 5.87 16.12
N ILE A 142 4.72 7.17 15.90
CA ILE A 142 5.68 7.98 15.12
C ILE A 142 7.09 7.89 15.72
N ASN A 143 7.22 8.04 17.04
CA ASN A 143 8.50 7.93 17.72
C ASN A 143 9.13 6.55 17.51
N THR A 144 8.33 5.48 17.64
CA THR A 144 8.78 4.11 17.40
C THR A 144 9.29 3.93 15.97
N PHE A 145 8.54 4.40 14.96
CA PHE A 145 9.00 4.35 13.57
C PHE A 145 10.30 5.10 13.35
N ASN A 146 10.42 6.33 13.87
CA ASN A 146 11.61 7.13 13.70
C ASN A 146 12.85 6.48 14.33
N GLU A 147 12.73 5.94 15.54
CA GLU A 147 13.83 5.22 16.20
C GLU A 147 14.24 3.97 15.42
N LEU A 148 13.27 3.15 14.94
CA LEU A 148 13.58 1.98 14.13
C LEU A 148 14.31 2.36 12.83
N LEU A 149 13.86 3.41 12.14
CA LEU A 149 14.48 3.87 10.91
C LEU A 149 15.89 4.42 11.14
N GLN A 150 16.11 5.18 12.24
CA GLN A 150 17.43 5.68 12.64
C GLN A 150 18.40 4.54 12.97
N LEU A 151 17.91 3.45 13.56
CA LEU A 151 18.68 2.24 13.86
C LEU A 151 18.89 1.32 12.65
N ASP A 152 18.56 1.78 11.44
CA ASP A 152 18.61 1.02 10.17
C ASP A 152 17.75 -0.26 10.17
N VAL A 153 16.75 -0.37 11.06
CA VAL A 153 15.81 -1.48 11.14
C VAL A 153 14.69 -1.29 10.11
N VAL A 154 14.18 -2.37 9.54
CA VAL A 154 13.01 -2.37 8.64
C VAL A 154 11.74 -2.63 9.45
N PRO A 155 10.85 -1.64 9.65
CA PRO A 155 9.54 -1.90 10.24
C PRO A 155 8.69 -2.73 9.27
N VAL A 156 8.16 -3.87 9.75
CA VAL A 156 7.16 -4.68 9.06
C VAL A 156 5.83 -4.46 9.78
N VAL A 157 4.92 -3.78 9.10
CA VAL A 157 3.67 -3.27 9.64
C VAL A 157 2.50 -4.11 9.20
N ASN A 158 1.56 -4.35 10.10
CA ASN A 158 0.24 -4.89 9.79
C ASN A 158 -0.79 -4.35 10.78
N GLU A 159 -2.07 -4.57 10.50
CA GLU A 159 -3.13 -4.39 11.48
C GLU A 159 -2.99 -5.42 12.60
N ASN A 160 -3.34 -5.03 13.83
CA ASN A 160 -3.43 -5.95 14.95
C ASN A 160 -4.81 -6.65 14.95
N ASP A 161 -5.00 -7.54 13.99
CA ASP A 161 -6.25 -8.30 13.83
C ASP A 161 -6.68 -9.06 15.10
N THR A 162 -5.76 -9.32 16.04
CA THR A 162 -6.07 -10.09 17.26
C THR A 162 -6.90 -9.32 18.26
N VAL A 163 -6.83 -8.00 18.22
CA VAL A 163 -7.57 -7.09 19.11
C VAL A 163 -8.41 -6.08 18.32
N GLY A 164 -8.37 -6.15 17.00
CA GLY A 164 -9.22 -5.37 16.11
C GLY A 164 -10.69 -5.71 16.37
N ILE A 165 -11.54 -4.69 16.45
CA ILE A 165 -12.98 -4.87 16.67
C ILE A 165 -13.61 -4.97 15.26
N ASP A 166 -13.86 -6.21 14.80
CA ASP A 166 -14.57 -6.46 13.57
C ASP A 166 -16.10 -6.52 13.78
N GLU A 167 -16.84 -5.85 12.88
CA GLU A 167 -18.20 -6.20 12.40
C GLU A 167 -19.40 -6.15 13.37
N LEU A 168 -19.28 -5.88 14.67
CA LEU A 168 -20.45 -5.85 15.58
C LEU A 168 -20.97 -4.47 15.92
N ASP A 169 -20.22 -3.48 15.62
CA ASP A 169 -20.61 -2.07 15.72
C ASP A 169 -20.03 -1.38 14.48
N ASP A 170 -20.63 -0.31 14.00
CA ASP A 170 -20.08 0.57 12.94
C ASP A 170 -18.68 1.11 13.28
N SER A 171 -17.91 0.35 14.04
CA SER A 171 -16.60 0.69 14.55
C SER A 171 -15.58 0.75 13.40
N VAL A 172 -14.79 1.77 13.45
CA VAL A 172 -13.86 2.16 12.42
C VAL A 172 -12.64 1.24 12.49
N THR A 173 -12.48 0.41 11.48
CA THR A 173 -11.23 -0.32 11.19
C THR A 173 -10.46 0.41 10.09
N PHE A 174 -9.21 0.03 9.83
CA PHE A 174 -8.52 0.55 8.64
C PHE A 174 -9.21 0.11 7.33
N GLY A 175 -10.06 -0.92 7.39
CA GLY A 175 -10.77 -1.48 6.26
C GLY A 175 -9.91 -2.38 5.38
N ASP A 176 -8.69 -1.93 5.06
CA ASP A 176 -7.70 -2.71 4.31
C ASP A 176 -6.28 -2.19 4.51
N ASN A 177 -5.29 -2.95 4.04
CA ASN A 177 -3.89 -2.58 4.17
C ASN A 177 -3.45 -1.48 3.16
N ASP A 178 -4.25 -1.12 2.15
CA ASP A 178 -3.98 0.03 1.29
C ASP A 178 -4.17 1.31 2.12
N THR A 179 -5.31 1.41 2.83
CA THR A 179 -5.61 2.51 3.77
C THR A 179 -4.60 2.57 4.92
N LEU A 180 -4.29 1.43 5.57
CA LEU A 180 -3.28 1.37 6.62
C LEU A 180 -1.92 1.89 6.11
N SER A 181 -1.50 1.50 4.90
CA SER A 181 -0.22 1.93 4.33
C SER A 181 -0.16 3.43 4.06
N ALA A 182 -1.27 4.02 3.61
CA ALA A 182 -1.38 5.46 3.40
C ALA A 182 -1.35 6.24 4.72
N ILE A 183 -2.00 5.73 5.77
CA ILE A 183 -1.93 6.30 7.11
C ILE A 183 -0.50 6.25 7.66
N VAL A 184 0.16 5.10 7.56
CA VAL A 184 1.56 4.96 7.98
C VAL A 184 2.44 5.93 7.21
N ALA A 185 2.30 6.02 5.89
CA ALA A 185 3.07 6.94 5.06
C ALA A 185 2.87 8.41 5.46
N SER A 186 1.61 8.80 5.75
CA SER A 186 1.28 10.13 6.27
C SER A 186 1.93 10.39 7.64
N MET A 187 1.81 9.44 8.57
CA MET A 187 2.33 9.57 9.94
C MET A 187 3.84 9.77 9.99
N ILE A 188 4.59 9.04 9.15
CA ILE A 188 6.05 9.09 9.14
C ILE A 188 6.60 10.10 8.12
N HIS A 189 5.75 10.87 7.46
CA HIS A 189 6.12 11.81 6.40
C HIS A 189 6.94 11.13 5.30
N ALA A 190 6.44 10.02 4.76
CA ALA A 190 7.08 9.31 3.66
C ALA A 190 7.06 10.16 2.37
N ASP A 191 8.11 10.03 1.57
CA ASP A 191 8.18 10.70 0.26
C ASP A 191 7.37 9.95 -0.80
N LEU A 192 7.24 8.61 -0.63
CA LEU A 192 6.59 7.74 -1.60
C LEU A 192 5.94 6.53 -0.92
N LEU A 193 4.71 6.24 -1.29
CA LEU A 193 4.00 5.00 -1.03
C LEU A 193 3.92 4.18 -2.31
N ILE A 194 4.38 2.93 -2.30
CA ILE A 194 4.25 1.99 -3.42
C ILE A 194 3.27 0.89 -3.02
N ILE A 195 2.15 0.79 -3.72
CA ILE A 195 1.15 -0.27 -3.54
C ILE A 195 1.36 -1.33 -4.63
N LEU A 196 1.77 -2.52 -4.20
CA LEU A 196 1.87 -3.71 -5.04
C LEU A 196 0.52 -4.42 -5.06
N THR A 197 -0.01 -4.63 -6.26
CA THR A 197 -1.35 -5.19 -6.48
C THR A 197 -1.36 -6.15 -7.68
N ASP A 198 -2.48 -6.79 -7.93
CA ASP A 198 -2.73 -7.70 -9.06
C ASP A 198 -3.01 -6.98 -10.38
N ILE A 199 -3.17 -5.65 -10.36
CA ILE A 199 -3.40 -4.82 -11.54
C ILE A 199 -2.19 -3.94 -11.84
N ASP A 200 -2.07 -3.51 -13.12
CA ASP A 200 -0.94 -2.70 -13.56
C ASP A 200 -1.01 -1.23 -13.09
N GLY A 201 -2.20 -0.72 -12.77
CA GLY A 201 -2.46 0.66 -12.35
C GLY A 201 -3.91 1.06 -12.58
N LEU A 202 -4.16 2.37 -12.62
CA LEU A 202 -5.48 2.94 -12.93
C LEU A 202 -5.67 3.04 -14.43
N TYR A 203 -6.79 2.53 -14.94
CA TYR A 203 -7.20 2.62 -16.34
C TYR A 203 -8.34 3.61 -16.53
N THR A 204 -8.48 4.12 -17.75
CA THR A 204 -9.60 5.01 -18.13
C THR A 204 -10.96 4.32 -18.05
N ASP A 205 -11.00 3.00 -18.09
CA ASP A 205 -12.15 2.13 -17.96
C ASP A 205 -11.70 0.73 -17.56
N ASP A 206 -12.60 -0.23 -17.31
CA ASP A 206 -12.23 -1.61 -16.99
C ASP A 206 -11.58 -2.32 -18.18
N PRO A 207 -10.27 -2.65 -18.13
CA PRO A 207 -9.56 -3.28 -19.24
C PRO A 207 -10.04 -4.70 -19.57
N HIS A 208 -10.81 -5.35 -18.68
CA HIS A 208 -11.39 -6.68 -18.94
C HIS A 208 -12.65 -6.61 -19.78
N THR A 209 -13.35 -5.48 -19.75
CA THR A 209 -14.62 -5.27 -20.45
C THR A 209 -14.51 -4.29 -21.61
N HIS A 210 -13.52 -3.38 -21.58
CA HIS A 210 -13.30 -2.33 -22.58
C HIS A 210 -11.90 -2.44 -23.17
N ALA A 211 -11.81 -2.93 -24.41
CA ALA A 211 -10.54 -3.15 -25.11
C ALA A 211 -9.75 -1.84 -25.45
N ASP A 212 -10.40 -0.70 -25.36
CA ASP A 212 -9.84 0.64 -25.57
C ASP A 212 -9.42 1.33 -24.27
N ALA A 213 -9.59 0.67 -23.13
CA ALA A 213 -9.12 1.17 -21.84
C ALA A 213 -7.59 1.40 -21.87
N LYS A 214 -7.17 2.58 -21.41
CA LYS A 214 -5.76 2.99 -21.40
C LYS A 214 -5.26 3.18 -19.98
N LEU A 215 -4.05 2.71 -19.71
CA LEU A 215 -3.37 2.94 -18.45
C LEU A 215 -3.07 4.43 -18.28
N ILE A 216 -3.41 4.97 -17.11
CA ILE A 216 -3.11 6.35 -16.72
C ILE A 216 -1.79 6.32 -15.94
N HIS A 217 -0.73 6.88 -16.54
CA HIS A 217 0.60 6.83 -15.91
C HIS A 217 0.79 7.87 -14.79
N VAL A 218 0.08 9.01 -14.86
CA VAL A 218 0.22 10.09 -13.87
C VAL A 218 -1.14 10.71 -13.58
N VAL A 219 -1.44 10.89 -12.32
CA VAL A 219 -2.59 11.61 -11.78
C VAL A 219 -2.05 12.77 -10.95
N GLU A 220 -2.22 14.00 -11.44
CA GLU A 220 -1.79 15.20 -10.72
C GLU A 220 -2.79 15.60 -9.63
N GLU A 221 -4.08 15.34 -9.85
CA GLU A 221 -5.17 15.65 -8.91
C GLU A 221 -6.26 14.58 -9.00
N ILE A 222 -6.77 14.15 -7.86
CA ILE A 222 -7.84 13.16 -7.78
C ILE A 222 -9.18 13.87 -7.82
N ASP A 223 -9.66 14.16 -9.03
CA ASP A 223 -10.94 14.76 -9.30
C ASP A 223 -12.09 13.72 -9.34
N ASP A 224 -13.33 14.18 -9.56
CA ASP A 224 -14.49 13.30 -9.62
C ASP A 224 -14.46 12.34 -10.80
N ASN A 225 -13.74 12.68 -11.87
CA ASN A 225 -13.55 11.78 -13.01
C ASN A 225 -12.66 10.58 -12.62
N ILE A 226 -11.53 10.82 -11.93
CA ILE A 226 -10.65 9.78 -11.39
C ILE A 226 -11.41 8.88 -10.41
N LYS A 227 -12.23 9.46 -9.52
CA LYS A 227 -13.07 8.69 -8.59
C LYS A 227 -14.10 7.82 -9.32
N SER A 228 -14.70 8.32 -10.40
CA SER A 228 -15.69 7.56 -11.19
C SER A 228 -15.07 6.36 -11.92
N MET A 229 -13.85 6.50 -12.44
CA MET A 229 -13.09 5.41 -13.06
C MET A 229 -12.81 4.28 -12.07
N ALA A 230 -12.57 4.59 -10.80
CA ALA A 230 -12.35 3.61 -9.75
C ALA A 230 -13.59 2.77 -9.41
N LYS A 231 -14.79 3.33 -9.58
CA LYS A 231 -16.07 2.62 -9.32
C LYS A 231 -16.40 1.57 -10.38
N GLY A 232 -15.88 1.73 -11.61
CA GLY A 232 -16.10 0.78 -12.73
C GLY A 232 -15.28 -0.50 -12.63
N ALA A 233 -14.14 -0.47 -11.96
CA ALA A 233 -13.20 -1.59 -11.88
C ALA A 233 -13.45 -2.45 -10.62
N MET A 234 -14.47 -3.32 -10.65
CA MET A 234 -14.67 -4.32 -9.59
C MET A 234 -13.70 -5.49 -9.77
N SER A 235 -12.70 -5.61 -8.89
CA SER A 235 -11.88 -6.82 -8.82
C SER A 235 -12.66 -7.96 -8.16
N SER A 236 -12.73 -9.12 -8.81
CA SER A 236 -13.40 -10.32 -8.31
C SER A 236 -12.63 -11.07 -7.22
N TYR A 237 -11.42 -10.65 -6.83
CA TYR A 237 -10.48 -11.46 -6.06
C TYR A 237 -9.77 -10.77 -4.87
N GLY A 238 -10.25 -9.67 -4.32
CA GLY A 238 -9.60 -9.05 -3.16
C GLY A 238 -10.56 -8.24 -2.31
N THR A 239 -10.27 -8.12 -1.00
CA THR A 239 -10.96 -7.22 -0.08
C THR A 239 -10.69 -5.73 -0.38
N GLY A 240 -9.71 -5.41 -1.28
CA GLY A 240 -9.33 -4.06 -1.68
C GLY A 240 -9.49 -3.86 -3.19
N GLY A 241 -10.62 -3.25 -3.64
CA GLY A 241 -10.83 -2.85 -5.03
C GLY A 241 -10.05 -1.58 -5.42
N MET A 242 -10.27 -1.07 -6.64
CA MET A 242 -9.68 0.20 -7.07
C MET A 242 -10.13 1.38 -6.17
N SER A 243 -11.36 1.33 -5.64
CA SER A 243 -11.88 2.37 -4.72
C SER A 243 -11.03 2.52 -3.46
N THR A 244 -10.57 1.43 -2.84
CA THR A 244 -9.70 1.50 -1.66
C THR A 244 -8.32 2.06 -1.99
N LYS A 245 -7.81 1.80 -3.19
CA LYS A 245 -6.55 2.38 -3.69
C LYS A 245 -6.68 3.88 -3.95
N ILE A 246 -7.81 4.34 -4.47
CA ILE A 246 -8.08 5.78 -4.62
C ILE A 246 -8.25 6.46 -3.26
N ALA A 247 -8.89 5.79 -2.29
CA ALA A 247 -8.95 6.31 -0.92
C ALA A 247 -7.55 6.44 -0.30
N ALA A 248 -6.71 5.42 -0.44
CA ALA A 248 -5.31 5.45 -0.02
C ALA A 248 -4.52 6.58 -0.73
N ALA A 249 -4.74 6.76 -2.04
CA ALA A 249 -4.12 7.83 -2.80
C ALA A 249 -4.53 9.21 -2.28
N ARG A 250 -5.81 9.43 -1.94
CA ARG A 250 -6.28 10.70 -1.34
C ARG A 250 -5.60 10.97 0.00
N ILE A 251 -5.47 9.96 0.86
CA ILE A 251 -4.77 10.10 2.15
C ILE A 251 -3.30 10.47 1.92
N ALA A 252 -2.60 9.72 1.08
CA ALA A 252 -1.18 9.92 0.82
C ALA A 252 -0.91 11.29 0.18
N THR A 253 -1.59 11.61 -0.93
CA THR A 253 -1.32 12.82 -1.71
C THR A 253 -1.64 14.10 -0.93
N ASN A 254 -2.76 14.14 -0.20
CA ASN A 254 -3.13 15.27 0.65
C ASN A 254 -2.20 15.42 1.88
N SER A 255 -1.47 14.37 2.24
CA SER A 255 -0.45 14.38 3.29
C SER A 255 0.97 14.64 2.78
N ASN A 256 1.12 15.10 1.54
CA ASN A 256 2.41 15.39 0.89
C ASN A 256 3.27 14.14 0.61
N THR A 257 2.63 12.99 0.41
CA THR A 257 3.28 11.73 0.02
C THR A 257 2.82 11.36 -1.39
N ASP A 258 3.75 11.13 -2.32
CA ASP A 258 3.37 10.53 -3.60
C ASP A 258 2.91 9.09 -3.40
N MET A 259 2.01 8.63 -4.26
CA MET A 259 1.62 7.23 -4.24
C MET A 259 1.71 6.61 -5.63
N ALA A 260 2.27 5.42 -5.72
CA ALA A 260 2.30 4.65 -6.96
C ALA A 260 1.57 3.31 -6.80
N ILE A 261 0.74 2.97 -7.79
CA ILE A 261 0.16 1.64 -7.94
C ILE A 261 0.94 0.93 -9.03
N VAL A 262 1.50 -0.24 -8.72
CA VAL A 262 2.23 -1.07 -9.68
C VAL A 262 1.88 -2.54 -9.50
N SER A 263 2.01 -3.31 -10.58
CA SER A 263 1.76 -4.75 -10.54
C SER A 263 2.77 -5.47 -9.64
N GLY A 264 2.26 -6.24 -8.68
CA GLY A 264 3.02 -7.14 -7.81
C GLY A 264 3.31 -8.50 -8.45
N ALA A 265 2.90 -8.72 -9.70
CA ALA A 265 3.23 -9.95 -10.44
C ALA A 265 4.74 -10.07 -10.67
N ASP A 266 5.40 -8.96 -11.00
CA ASP A 266 6.86 -8.85 -11.00
C ASP A 266 7.30 -7.79 -9.99
N LEU A 267 7.91 -8.22 -8.90
CA LEU A 267 8.41 -7.33 -7.85
C LEU A 267 9.55 -6.41 -8.32
N ASN A 268 10.20 -6.73 -9.44
CA ASN A 268 11.18 -5.83 -10.04
C ASN A 268 10.56 -4.50 -10.52
N ASN A 269 9.22 -4.43 -10.61
CA ASN A 269 8.52 -3.19 -10.90
C ASN A 269 8.80 -2.09 -9.86
N ILE A 270 9.18 -2.44 -8.63
CA ILE A 270 9.67 -1.46 -7.64
C ILE A 270 10.91 -0.73 -8.19
N ASN A 271 11.91 -1.48 -8.63
CA ASN A 271 13.14 -0.90 -9.17
C ASN A 271 12.89 -0.13 -10.47
N ARG A 272 12.08 -0.69 -11.37
CA ARG A 272 11.71 -0.05 -12.65
C ARG A 272 11.04 1.30 -12.42
N LEU A 273 10.08 1.38 -11.49
CA LEU A 273 9.43 2.63 -11.08
C LEU A 273 10.48 3.63 -10.57
N LEU A 274 11.34 3.20 -9.63
CA LEU A 274 12.36 4.07 -9.03
C LEU A 274 13.43 4.53 -10.02
N HIS A 275 13.66 3.79 -11.12
CA HIS A 275 14.48 4.21 -12.27
C HIS A 275 13.72 5.08 -13.28
N GLY A 276 12.47 5.41 -13.00
CA GLY A 276 11.70 6.34 -13.81
C GLY A 276 11.03 5.74 -15.05
N GLU A 277 10.93 4.40 -15.13
CA GLU A 277 10.19 3.77 -16.21
C GLU A 277 8.69 4.10 -16.14
N ASP A 278 8.06 4.18 -17.30
CA ASP A 278 6.62 4.42 -17.44
C ASP A 278 5.82 3.15 -17.15
N ILE A 279 5.76 2.78 -15.86
CA ILE A 279 4.98 1.65 -15.36
C ILE A 279 4.03 2.10 -14.26
N GLY A 280 2.90 1.44 -14.17
CA GLY A 280 1.93 1.75 -13.14
C GLY A 280 1.27 3.12 -13.27
N THR A 281 0.68 3.58 -12.18
CA THR A 281 0.07 4.90 -12.04
C THR A 281 0.69 5.64 -10.85
N LEU A 282 1.27 6.80 -11.10
CA LEU A 282 1.79 7.71 -10.09
C LEU A 282 0.74 8.78 -9.76
N PHE A 283 0.33 8.87 -8.51
CA PHE A 283 -0.47 9.96 -7.95
C PHE A 283 0.48 10.96 -7.28
N MET A 284 0.48 12.19 -7.78
CA MET A 284 1.38 13.22 -7.30
C MET A 284 0.87 13.84 -6.01
N SER A 285 1.78 14.06 -5.08
CA SER A 285 1.46 14.71 -3.81
C SER A 285 1.13 16.18 -4.01
N HIS A 286 0.13 16.63 -3.27
CA HIS A 286 -0.20 18.03 -3.06
C HIS A 286 -0.58 18.19 -1.59
N LYS A 287 -0.07 19.19 -0.94
CA LYS A 287 -0.39 19.41 0.49
C LYS A 287 -1.68 20.21 0.60
N GLU A 288 -2.74 19.57 1.03
CA GLU A 288 -3.96 20.28 1.42
C GLU A 288 -3.84 20.77 2.87
N LYS A 289 -3.95 22.08 3.09
CA LYS A 289 -3.65 22.71 4.40
C LYS A 289 -4.53 22.23 5.55
N ASP A 290 -5.77 21.85 5.24
CA ASP A 290 -6.79 21.51 6.24
C ASP A 290 -7.21 20.02 6.16
N PHE A 291 -6.44 19.19 5.42
CA PHE A 291 -6.74 17.76 5.32
C PHE A 291 -6.50 17.05 6.65
N ASN A 292 -7.56 16.45 7.17
CA ASN A 292 -7.52 15.67 8.39
C ASN A 292 -7.81 14.20 8.08
N VAL A 293 -6.81 13.36 8.21
CA VAL A 293 -6.88 11.91 7.93
C VAL A 293 -7.97 11.23 8.75
N GLU A 294 -8.08 11.54 10.04
CA GLU A 294 -9.10 10.96 10.92
C GLU A 294 -10.51 11.31 10.44
N LYS A 295 -10.78 12.59 10.19
CA LYS A 295 -12.08 13.04 9.67
C LYS A 295 -12.42 12.39 8.34
N PHE A 296 -11.42 12.29 7.45
CA PHE A 296 -11.60 11.66 6.14
C PHE A 296 -12.00 10.19 6.26
N ILE A 297 -11.36 9.44 7.16
CA ILE A 297 -11.68 8.02 7.35
C ILE A 297 -13.03 7.86 8.06
N LEU A 298 -13.31 8.68 9.08
CA LEU A 298 -14.57 8.63 9.82
C LEU A 298 -15.78 9.05 8.98
N SER A 299 -15.60 9.94 8.00
CA SER A 299 -16.69 10.36 7.10
C SER A 299 -17.16 9.22 6.19
N LYS A 300 -16.38 8.15 6.06
CA LYS A 300 -16.61 7.05 5.07
C LYS A 300 -16.73 7.53 3.62
N GLU A 301 -16.34 8.78 3.32
CA GLU A 301 -16.35 9.33 1.95
C GLU A 301 -15.50 8.52 0.96
N TYR A 302 -14.63 7.67 1.47
CA TYR A 302 -13.83 6.77 0.65
C TYR A 302 -14.58 5.50 0.22
N LEU A 303 -15.76 5.25 0.79
CA LEU A 303 -16.63 4.12 0.43
C LEU A 303 -17.72 4.53 -0.58
N GLU A 304 -17.97 5.84 -0.73
CA GLU A 304 -18.91 6.43 -1.71
C GLU A 304 -18.23 6.69 -3.06
#